data_2797af1df535531251df0f4fdb748966
#
_entry.id   2797af1df535531251df0f4fdb748966
#
_cell.length_a   1.000
_cell.length_b   1.000
_cell.length_c   1.000
_cell.angle_alpha   90.00
_cell.angle_beta   90.00
_cell.angle_gamma   90.00
#
_symmetry.space_group_name_H-M   'P 1'
#
loop_
_entity.id
_entity.type
_entity.pdbx_description
1 polymer ?
#
loop_
_entity_poly.entity_id
_entity_poly.type
_entity_poly.pdbx_seq_one_letter_code
_entity_poly.pdbx_strand_id
1 'polypeptide(L)'
;VEDCGIALGQAFAQALGDKRGIRRYGAGFDPRNPFTGESYVPMDECLARCVIDFSGRSYLVWRGLNPLGMKKILPAEKKQDASSAFRFGLAREFFQGFANEARCNLHLELLYGDEPHHIVEALFKAFAKAADFACQHDPRIAGRIPS
;
A
#
# COMPACT_ATOMS: atom_id res chain seq x y z
N VAL A 1 4.97 -7.56 12.76
CA VAL A 1 4.33 -6.75 11.69
C VAL A 1 5.33 -6.43 10.61
N GLU A 2 6.50 -5.86 10.95
CA GLU A 2 7.59 -5.59 10.00
C GLU A 2 7.98 -6.86 9.23
N ASP A 3 8.25 -7.97 9.92
CA ASP A 3 8.62 -9.25 9.32
C ASP A 3 7.57 -9.77 8.34
N CYS A 4 6.29 -9.50 8.58
CA CYS A 4 5.22 -9.83 7.64
C CYS A 4 5.35 -9.01 6.35
N GLY A 5 5.70 -7.72 6.47
CA GLY A 5 5.96 -6.86 5.32
C GLY A 5 7.15 -7.34 4.50
N ILE A 6 8.24 -7.69 5.18
CA ILE A 6 9.44 -8.27 4.58
C ILE A 6 9.11 -9.58 3.84
N ALA A 7 8.46 -10.52 4.52
CA ALA A 7 8.11 -11.81 3.92
C ALA A 7 7.18 -11.67 2.72
N LEU A 8 6.19 -10.79 2.81
CA LEU A 8 5.29 -10.50 1.69
C LEU A 8 6.04 -9.86 0.51
N GLY A 9 6.94 -8.91 0.79
CA GLY A 9 7.78 -8.27 -0.24
C GLY A 9 8.67 -9.26 -0.97
N GLN A 10 9.29 -10.18 -0.24
CA GLN A 10 10.11 -11.26 -0.80
C GLN A 10 9.26 -12.20 -1.67
N ALA A 11 8.06 -12.56 -1.20
CA ALA A 11 7.13 -13.39 -1.97
C ALA A 11 6.72 -12.71 -3.29
N PHE A 12 6.44 -11.41 -3.27
CA PHE A 12 6.17 -10.63 -4.47
C PHE A 12 7.37 -10.57 -5.41
N ALA A 13 8.57 -10.30 -4.91
CA ALA A 13 9.79 -10.29 -5.71
C ALA A 13 10.04 -11.63 -6.40
N GLN A 14 9.84 -12.73 -5.67
CA GLN A 14 9.97 -14.09 -6.20
C GLN A 14 8.91 -14.40 -7.25
N ALA A 15 7.65 -14.06 -6.98
CA ALA A 15 6.53 -14.35 -7.87
C ALA A 15 6.59 -13.54 -9.18
N LEU A 16 7.03 -12.29 -9.11
CA LEU A 16 7.13 -11.40 -10.27
C LEU A 16 8.40 -11.66 -11.11
N GLY A 17 9.42 -12.28 -10.54
CA GLY A 17 10.67 -12.62 -11.21
C GLY A 17 11.29 -11.40 -11.94
N ASP A 18 11.47 -11.51 -13.25
CA ASP A 18 12.01 -10.43 -14.09
C ASP A 18 10.95 -9.36 -14.47
N LYS A 19 9.73 -9.49 -13.93
CA LYS A 19 8.58 -8.57 -14.15
C LYS A 19 8.12 -8.49 -15.60
N ARG A 20 8.38 -9.52 -16.36
CA ARG A 20 8.05 -9.58 -17.79
C ARG A 20 6.55 -9.65 -18.01
N GLY A 21 6.04 -8.76 -18.86
CA GLY A 21 4.63 -8.76 -19.27
C GLY A 21 3.64 -8.20 -18.26
N ILE A 22 4.07 -7.71 -17.10
CA ILE A 22 3.18 -7.06 -16.12
C ILE A 22 2.97 -5.57 -16.44
N ARG A 23 1.90 -5.00 -15.92
CA ARG A 23 1.62 -3.55 -16.05
C ARG A 23 2.68 -2.68 -15.37
N ARG A 24 3.30 -3.16 -14.31
CA ARG A 24 4.30 -2.49 -13.49
C ARG A 24 3.73 -1.38 -12.61
N TYR A 25 2.87 -0.52 -13.13
CA TYR A 25 2.29 0.61 -12.41
C TYR A 25 0.88 0.28 -11.95
N GLY A 26 0.65 0.45 -10.64
CA GLY A 26 -0.66 0.34 -10.04
C GLY A 26 -1.13 1.70 -9.52
N ALA A 27 -1.76 2.45 -10.40
CA ALA A 27 -2.62 3.57 -10.04
C ALA A 27 -3.97 3.26 -10.67
N GLY A 28 -4.80 2.61 -9.91
CA GLY A 28 -6.03 1.99 -10.29
C GLY A 28 -6.98 2.70 -11.24
N PHE A 29 -6.64 2.80 -12.47
CA PHE A 29 -7.63 3.01 -13.52
C PHE A 29 -7.71 1.73 -14.36
N ASP A 30 -8.77 0.94 -14.16
CA ASP A 30 -9.14 -0.10 -15.10
C ASP A 30 -9.97 0.55 -16.23
N PRO A 31 -9.44 0.60 -17.47
CA PRO A 31 -10.20 1.15 -18.59
C PRO A 31 -11.51 0.41 -18.89
N ARG A 32 -11.66 -0.83 -18.37
CA ARG A 32 -12.88 -1.63 -18.48
C ARG A 32 -13.91 -1.27 -17.42
N ASN A 33 -13.48 -0.59 -16.36
CA ASN A 33 -14.35 -0.08 -15.31
C ASN A 33 -13.90 1.33 -14.88
N PRO A 34 -14.25 2.35 -15.66
CA PRO A 34 -13.78 3.72 -15.44
C PRO A 34 -14.27 4.35 -14.13
N PHE A 35 -15.18 3.67 -13.42
CA PHE A 35 -15.74 4.16 -12.14
C PHE A 35 -15.03 3.59 -10.91
N THR A 36 -14.12 2.63 -11.07
CA THR A 36 -13.30 2.14 -9.97
C THR A 36 -11.96 2.86 -9.97
N GLY A 37 -11.88 3.95 -9.26
CA GLY A 37 -10.62 4.56 -8.85
C GLY A 37 -9.93 3.65 -7.85
N GLU A 38 -9.22 2.64 -8.34
CA GLU A 38 -8.83 1.45 -7.60
C GLU A 38 -7.74 1.69 -6.58
N SER A 39 -7.00 2.78 -6.69
CA SER A 39 -6.06 3.20 -5.67
C SER A 39 -6.65 4.16 -4.64
N TYR A 40 -7.87 4.60 -4.82
CA TYR A 40 -8.60 5.40 -3.84
C TYR A 40 -9.60 4.51 -3.12
N VAL A 41 -9.44 4.36 -1.80
CA VAL A 41 -10.34 3.52 -0.99
C VAL A 41 -10.95 4.36 0.10
N PRO A 42 -12.29 4.54 0.07
CA PRO A 42 -13.02 5.11 1.19
C PRO A 42 -13.24 4.04 2.27
N MET A 43 -13.20 4.46 3.52
CA MET A 43 -13.62 3.70 4.68
C MET A 43 -14.32 4.65 5.63
N ASP A 44 -15.63 4.66 5.61
CA ASP A 44 -16.50 5.61 6.31
C ASP A 44 -16.01 7.08 6.11
N GLU A 45 -15.52 7.74 7.15
CA GLU A 45 -15.00 9.11 7.09
C GLU A 45 -13.59 9.23 6.49
N CYS A 46 -12.91 8.09 6.24
CA CYS A 46 -11.54 8.09 5.75
C CYS A 46 -11.47 7.91 4.23
N LEU A 47 -10.48 8.53 3.62
CA LEU A 47 -10.10 8.27 2.23
C LEU A 47 -8.58 8.12 2.14
N ALA A 48 -8.14 6.96 1.65
CA ALA A 48 -6.74 6.65 1.40
C ALA A 48 -6.46 6.48 -0.10
N ARG A 49 -5.22 6.74 -0.49
CA ARG A 49 -4.71 6.51 -1.84
C ARG A 49 -3.41 5.72 -1.79
N CYS A 50 -3.26 4.79 -2.75
CA CYS A 50 -2.01 4.08 -2.99
C CYS A 50 -1.62 4.17 -4.47
N VAL A 51 -0.33 4.40 -4.72
CA VAL A 51 0.29 4.26 -6.04
C VAL A 51 1.52 3.38 -5.88
N ILE A 52 1.69 2.38 -6.75
CA ILE A 52 2.84 1.48 -6.74
C ILE A 52 3.50 1.39 -8.11
N ASP A 53 4.84 1.34 -8.11
CA ASP A 53 5.66 1.05 -9.28
C ASP A 53 6.69 -0.04 -8.94
N PHE A 54 6.56 -1.21 -9.55
CA PHE A 54 7.52 -2.31 -9.40
C PHE A 54 8.79 -2.07 -10.24
N SER A 55 9.43 -0.91 -9.99
CA SER A 55 10.58 -0.41 -10.76
C SER A 55 11.90 -1.15 -10.53
N GLY A 56 11.98 -2.01 -9.50
CA GLY A 56 13.25 -2.59 -9.05
C GLY A 56 14.04 -1.68 -8.10
N ARG A 57 13.52 -0.50 -7.76
CA ARG A 57 14.09 0.44 -6.78
C ARG A 57 13.13 0.59 -5.61
N SER A 58 13.66 0.51 -4.41
CA SER A 58 12.91 0.61 -3.17
C SER A 58 12.73 2.07 -2.76
N TYR A 59 11.49 2.50 -2.56
CA TYR A 59 11.19 3.81 -2.00
C TYR A 59 9.77 3.83 -1.38
N LEU A 60 9.64 4.32 -0.15
CA LEU A 60 8.35 4.50 0.49
C LEU A 60 8.04 5.99 0.69
N VAL A 61 6.94 6.46 0.15
CA VAL A 61 6.32 7.74 0.51
C VAL A 61 5.16 7.48 1.45
N TRP A 62 5.22 8.08 2.64
CA TRP A 62 4.21 7.98 3.68
C TRP A 62 3.68 9.38 3.98
N ARG A 63 2.52 9.74 3.41
CA ARG A 63 2.03 11.12 3.38
C ARG A 63 0.65 11.28 4.00
N GLY A 64 0.39 12.45 4.59
CA GLY A 64 -0.86 12.71 5.31
C GLY A 64 -0.95 12.02 6.68
N LEU A 65 0.06 11.23 7.00
CA LEU A 65 0.15 10.32 8.14
C LEU A 65 1.24 10.83 9.11
N ASN A 66 1.20 12.12 9.41
CA ASN A 66 2.21 12.77 10.26
C ASN A 66 2.20 12.18 11.68
N PRO A 67 3.37 11.84 12.26
CA PRO A 67 3.50 11.38 13.65
C PRO A 67 2.88 12.32 14.70
N LEU A 68 2.84 13.63 14.45
CA LEU A 68 2.17 14.62 15.31
C LEU A 68 0.63 14.57 15.19
N GLY A 69 0.10 14.22 14.02
CA GLY A 69 -1.31 13.91 13.81
C GLY A 69 -1.68 12.58 14.46
N MET A 70 -0.80 11.58 14.41
CA MET A 70 -0.97 10.27 15.06
C MET A 70 -1.11 10.39 16.58
N LYS A 71 -0.43 11.34 17.25
CA LYS A 71 -0.64 11.61 18.68
C LYS A 71 -2.05 12.14 19.00
N LYS A 72 -2.74 12.76 18.05
CA LYS A 72 -4.13 13.18 18.17
C LYS A 72 -5.12 12.05 17.86
N ILE A 73 -4.72 11.09 17.08
CA ILE A 73 -5.55 9.98 16.58
C ILE A 73 -5.58 8.79 17.57
N LEU A 74 -4.77 8.80 18.63
CA LEU A 74 -4.70 7.72 19.61
C LEU A 74 -5.33 8.03 21.01
N PRO A 75 -6.56 8.56 21.11
CA PRO A 75 -7.25 8.56 22.43
C PRO A 75 -7.69 7.15 22.84
N ALA A 76 -7.77 6.20 21.92
CA ALA A 76 -8.20 4.83 22.19
C ALA A 76 -7.16 3.97 22.93
N GLU A 77 -5.89 4.36 22.92
CA GLU A 77 -4.85 3.68 23.71
C GLU A 77 -5.07 3.75 25.22
N LYS A 78 -5.97 4.62 25.71
CA LYS A 78 -6.22 4.77 27.15
C LYS A 78 -7.13 3.69 27.74
N LYS A 79 -7.72 2.78 26.95
CA LYS A 79 -8.67 1.78 27.44
C LYS A 79 -8.42 0.34 27.00
N GLN A 80 -7.45 0.07 26.16
CA GLN A 80 -7.07 -1.29 25.79
C GLN A 80 -5.78 -1.70 26.52
N ASP A 81 -5.77 -2.95 26.97
CA ASP A 81 -4.59 -3.58 27.52
C ASP A 81 -3.39 -3.32 26.59
N ALA A 82 -2.34 -2.69 27.11
CA ALA A 82 -1.18 -2.25 26.32
C ALA A 82 -0.47 -3.39 25.56
N SER A 83 -0.82 -4.64 25.87
CA SER A 83 -0.30 -5.84 25.22
C SER A 83 -0.96 -6.21 23.89
N SER A 84 -2.16 -5.67 23.60
CA SER A 84 -2.95 -6.01 22.42
C SER A 84 -3.20 -4.85 21.46
N ALA A 85 -2.77 -3.63 21.81
CA ALA A 85 -3.00 -2.43 20.99
C ALA A 85 -2.12 -2.45 19.73
N PHE A 86 -2.75 -2.49 18.57
CA PHE A 86 -2.05 -2.25 17.30
C PHE A 86 -1.57 -0.80 17.24
N ARG A 87 -0.25 -0.62 17.19
CA ARG A 87 0.35 0.71 17.07
C ARG A 87 0.34 1.12 15.60
N PHE A 88 -0.26 2.25 15.30
CA PHE A 88 -0.35 2.78 13.93
C PHE A 88 1.02 2.84 13.21
N GLY A 89 2.09 3.17 13.93
CA GLY A 89 3.46 3.16 13.40
C GLY A 89 3.89 1.82 12.81
N LEU A 90 3.32 0.70 13.29
CA LEU A 90 3.63 -0.64 12.77
C LEU A 90 3.14 -0.82 11.32
N ALA A 91 2.10 -0.10 10.91
CA ALA A 91 1.66 -0.12 9.51
C ALA A 91 2.75 0.46 8.59
N ARG A 92 3.40 1.54 9.01
CA ARG A 92 4.52 2.13 8.26
C ARG A 92 5.70 1.15 8.14
N GLU A 93 6.06 0.47 9.24
CA GLU A 93 7.14 -0.52 9.24
C GLU A 93 6.82 -1.71 8.32
N PHE A 94 5.56 -2.16 8.31
CA PHE A 94 5.11 -3.18 7.36
C PHE A 94 5.34 -2.73 5.91
N PHE A 95 4.87 -1.55 5.54
CA PHE A 95 5.00 -1.04 4.17
C PHE A 95 6.43 -0.71 3.78
N GLN A 96 7.27 -0.30 4.75
CA GLN A 96 8.70 -0.09 4.52
C GLN A 96 9.39 -1.42 4.21
N GLY A 97 9.14 -2.46 5.01
CA GLY A 97 9.66 -3.82 4.78
C GLY A 97 9.21 -4.37 3.42
N PHE A 98 7.93 -4.22 3.09
CA PHE A 98 7.41 -4.62 1.78
C PHE A 98 8.10 -3.88 0.63
N ALA A 99 8.17 -2.56 0.67
CA ALA A 99 8.77 -1.76 -0.40
C ALA A 99 10.24 -2.09 -0.63
N ASN A 100 10.97 -2.37 0.45
CA ASN A 100 12.37 -2.76 0.39
C ASN A 100 12.55 -4.11 -0.32
N GLU A 101 11.82 -5.12 0.08
CA GLU A 101 11.99 -6.48 -0.42
C GLU A 101 11.35 -6.70 -1.80
N ALA A 102 10.17 -6.12 -2.05
CA ALA A 102 9.53 -6.14 -3.36
C ALA A 102 10.26 -5.25 -4.39
N ARG A 103 11.19 -4.39 -3.92
CA ARG A 103 11.94 -3.44 -4.74
C ARG A 103 11.01 -2.58 -5.59
N CYS A 104 10.10 -1.90 -4.91
CA CYS A 104 9.11 -1.04 -5.56
C CYS A 104 9.10 0.37 -4.96
N ASN A 105 8.64 1.33 -5.76
CA ASN A 105 8.25 2.63 -5.24
C ASN A 105 6.80 2.51 -4.78
N LEU A 106 6.56 2.76 -3.50
CA LEU A 106 5.25 2.66 -2.86
C LEU A 106 4.87 4.01 -2.27
N HIS A 107 3.81 4.60 -2.76
CA HIS A 107 3.27 5.86 -2.29
C HIS A 107 1.93 5.60 -1.60
N LEU A 108 1.87 5.85 -0.30
CA LEU A 108 0.67 5.74 0.53
C LEU A 108 0.32 7.12 1.10
N GLU A 109 -0.91 7.53 0.90
CA GLU A 109 -1.39 8.82 1.34
C GLU A 109 -2.78 8.70 1.98
N LEU A 110 -2.92 9.28 3.17
CA LEU A 110 -4.22 9.59 3.75
C LEU A 110 -4.62 10.98 3.27
N LEU A 111 -5.75 11.09 2.59
CA LEU A 111 -6.28 12.35 2.15
C LEU A 111 -7.05 13.06 3.26
N TYR A 112 -7.90 12.30 3.96
CA TYR A 112 -8.62 12.74 5.16
C TYR A 112 -9.14 11.54 5.93
N GLY A 113 -9.53 11.77 7.19
CA GLY A 113 -10.03 10.78 8.14
C GLY A 113 -9.29 10.86 9.46
N ASP A 114 -9.92 10.42 10.54
CA ASP A 114 -9.42 10.56 11.91
C ASP A 114 -9.56 9.30 12.78
N GLU A 115 -10.28 8.27 12.32
CA GLU A 115 -10.38 7.00 13.05
C GLU A 115 -9.24 6.06 12.64
N PRO A 116 -8.32 5.68 13.59
CA PRO A 116 -7.11 4.94 13.28
C PRO A 116 -7.33 3.58 12.61
N HIS A 117 -8.38 2.84 13.01
CA HIS A 117 -8.71 1.55 12.42
C HIS A 117 -9.11 1.73 10.95
N HIS A 118 -10.00 2.69 10.68
CA HIS A 118 -10.46 2.98 9.32
C HIS A 118 -9.30 3.45 8.43
N ILE A 119 -8.40 4.26 8.97
CA ILE A 119 -7.20 4.72 8.24
C ILE A 119 -6.33 3.54 7.82
N VAL A 120 -5.98 2.66 8.78
CA VAL A 120 -5.12 1.49 8.48
C VAL A 120 -5.80 0.56 7.49
N GLU A 121 -7.08 0.27 7.69
CA GLU A 121 -7.84 -0.59 6.79
C GLU A 121 -7.92 -0.01 5.38
N ALA A 122 -8.20 1.29 5.23
CA ALA A 122 -8.24 1.97 3.94
C ALA A 122 -6.88 1.92 3.22
N LEU A 123 -5.77 2.13 3.96
CA LEU A 123 -4.42 2.05 3.40
C LEU A 123 -4.08 0.64 2.89
N PHE A 124 -4.37 -0.40 3.67
CA PHE A 124 -4.13 -1.79 3.25
C PHE A 124 -5.00 -2.19 2.05
N LYS A 125 -6.27 -1.77 2.03
CA LYS A 125 -7.16 -2.00 0.89
C LYS A 125 -6.69 -1.26 -0.36
N ALA A 126 -6.26 0.00 -0.23
CA ALA A 126 -5.73 0.78 -1.35
C ALA A 126 -4.44 0.14 -1.90
N PHE A 127 -3.55 -0.30 -1.01
CA PHE A 127 -2.34 -1.03 -1.37
C PHE A 127 -2.66 -2.33 -2.13
N ALA A 128 -3.56 -3.16 -1.59
CA ALA A 128 -3.92 -4.44 -2.20
C ALA A 128 -4.46 -4.26 -3.62
N LYS A 129 -5.35 -3.28 -3.84
CA LYS A 129 -5.91 -2.95 -5.16
C LYS A 129 -4.85 -2.44 -6.13
N ALA A 130 -3.97 -1.54 -5.68
CA ALA A 130 -2.89 -1.02 -6.52
C ALA A 130 -1.89 -2.12 -6.91
N ALA A 131 -1.53 -2.99 -5.96
CA ALA A 131 -0.62 -4.11 -6.20
C ALA A 131 -1.23 -5.15 -7.16
N ASP A 132 -2.49 -5.52 -6.96
CA ASP A 132 -3.22 -6.43 -7.85
C ASP A 132 -3.21 -5.90 -9.29
N PHE A 133 -3.55 -4.62 -9.48
CA PHE A 133 -3.56 -4.02 -10.80
C PHE A 133 -2.17 -3.98 -11.45
N ALA A 134 -1.14 -3.61 -10.69
CA ALA A 134 0.24 -3.53 -11.19
C ALA A 134 0.82 -4.90 -11.61
N CYS A 135 0.38 -5.98 -10.95
CA CYS A 135 0.81 -7.34 -11.24
C CYS A 135 0.08 -7.99 -12.42
N GLN A 136 -1.01 -7.40 -12.90
CA GLN A 136 -1.75 -7.97 -14.04
C GLN A 136 -0.92 -7.96 -15.32
N HIS A 137 -1.11 -8.97 -16.15
CA HIS A 137 -0.51 -9.01 -17.48
C HIS A 137 -1.08 -7.90 -18.38
N ASP A 138 -0.17 -7.22 -19.08
CA ASP A 138 -0.53 -6.28 -20.13
C ASP A 138 -0.26 -6.91 -21.51
N PRO A 139 -1.30 -7.30 -22.25
CA PRO A 139 -1.14 -7.95 -23.57
C PRO A 139 -0.41 -7.06 -24.57
N ARG A 140 -0.40 -5.74 -24.37
CA ARG A 140 0.30 -4.79 -25.26
C ARG A 140 1.82 -4.89 -25.11
N ILE A 141 2.32 -5.37 -23.98
CA ILE A 141 3.75 -5.51 -23.71
C ILE A 141 4.31 -6.82 -24.29
N ALA A 142 3.45 -7.82 -24.57
CA ALA A 142 3.80 -9.08 -25.22
C ALA A 142 5.02 -9.79 -24.60
N GLY A 143 5.08 -9.88 -23.27
CA GLY A 143 6.14 -10.56 -22.54
C GLY A 143 7.48 -9.79 -22.47
N ARG A 144 7.54 -8.55 -22.91
CA ARG A 144 8.71 -7.68 -22.72
C ARG A 144 8.79 -7.20 -21.26
N ILE A 145 9.99 -6.82 -20.82
CA ILE A 145 10.17 -6.14 -19.54
C ILE A 145 9.58 -4.73 -19.67
N PRO A 146 8.67 -4.32 -18.80
CA PRO A 146 8.09 -2.98 -18.85
C PRO A 146 9.15 -1.93 -18.53
N SER A 147 9.24 -0.92 -19.35
CA SER A 147 10.16 0.21 -19.21
C SER A 147 9.56 1.34 -18.36
#